data_db74c4fc5a9c73f9db6b5746055c1c7f
#
_entry.id   db74c4fc5a9c73f9db6b5746055c1c7f
#
_cell.length_a   1.000
_cell.length_b   1.000
_cell.length_c   1.000
_cell.angle_alpha   90.00
_cell.angle_beta   90.00
_cell.angle_gamma   90.00
#
_symmetry.space_group_name_H-M   'P 1'
#
loop_
_entity.id
_entity.type
_entity.pdbx_description
1 polymer ?
#
loop_
_entity_poly.entity_id
_entity_poly.type
_entity_poly.pdbx_seq_one_letter_code
_entity_poly.pdbx_strand_id
1 'polypeptide(L)'
;AKIMNAALTIQANAVQKNGGMVDKYIGDAMMAIFNAPLDQENHEELAIKTALQIRHDIKEAKLGIEIGIGLNSGQAVVGNMGSDSRFDYTAIGDSVNTAARLESATKAVGTDLLIGESTAAKLLGTKLKNPLKRLDSIEVKGKSKKLNIYTID
;
A
#
# COMPACT_ATOMS: atom_id res chain seq x y z
N ALA A 1 -4.21 14.53 16.97
CA ALA A 1 -3.61 13.35 17.58
C ALA A 1 -4.58 12.18 17.71
N LYS A 2 -5.75 12.39 18.28
CA LYS A 2 -6.75 11.31 18.43
C LYS A 2 -7.26 10.79 17.08
N ILE A 3 -7.54 11.70 16.15
CA ILE A 3 -8.02 11.33 14.81
C ILE A 3 -6.95 10.55 14.05
N MET A 4 -5.70 10.98 14.10
CA MET A 4 -4.60 10.29 13.43
C MET A 4 -4.35 8.92 14.05
N ASN A 5 -4.38 8.81 15.37
CA ASN A 5 -4.22 7.52 16.05
C ASN A 5 -5.35 6.56 15.68
N ALA A 6 -6.58 7.04 15.59
CA ALA A 6 -7.71 6.23 15.16
C ALA A 6 -7.53 5.73 13.72
N ALA A 7 -7.11 6.62 12.82
CA ALA A 7 -6.86 6.26 11.43
C ALA A 7 -5.74 5.24 11.30
N LEU A 8 -4.64 5.40 12.02
CA LEU A 8 -3.53 4.46 11.99
C LEU A 8 -3.91 3.10 12.58
N THR A 9 -4.72 3.10 13.64
CA THR A 9 -5.25 1.86 14.24
C THR A 9 -6.12 1.09 13.27
N ILE A 10 -7.01 1.78 12.55
CA ILE A 10 -7.86 1.17 11.52
C ILE A 10 -7.00 0.49 10.44
N GLN A 11 -5.98 1.19 9.97
CA GLN A 11 -5.08 0.68 8.95
C GLN A 11 -4.30 -0.54 9.45
N ALA A 12 -3.73 -0.45 10.64
CA ALA A 12 -2.96 -1.56 11.23
C ALA A 12 -3.83 -2.80 11.44
N ASN A 13 -5.06 -2.63 11.92
CA ASN A 13 -5.99 -3.74 12.13
C ASN A 13 -6.33 -4.44 10.81
N ALA A 14 -6.58 -3.70 9.76
CA ALA A 14 -6.89 -4.26 8.44
C ALA A 14 -5.69 -5.04 7.88
N VAL A 15 -4.48 -4.50 8.02
CA VAL A 15 -3.24 -5.16 7.59
C VAL A 15 -3.08 -6.50 8.30
N GLN A 16 -3.17 -6.48 9.62
CA GLN A 16 -2.99 -7.68 10.46
C GLN A 16 -4.06 -8.73 10.17
N LYS A 17 -5.30 -8.31 10.02
CA LYS A 17 -6.42 -9.21 9.71
C LYS A 17 -6.20 -9.97 8.40
N ASN A 18 -5.55 -9.37 7.43
CA ASN A 18 -5.30 -9.97 6.13
C ASN A 18 -3.89 -10.58 6.00
N GLY A 19 -3.21 -10.78 7.12
CA GLY A 19 -1.92 -11.46 7.15
C GLY A 19 -0.72 -10.62 6.75
N GLY A 20 -0.90 -9.31 6.62
CA GLY A 20 0.20 -8.39 6.37
C GLY A 20 0.93 -8.04 7.66
N MET A 21 2.06 -7.38 7.51
CA MET A 21 2.88 -6.91 8.62
C MET A 21 2.98 -5.39 8.53
N VAL A 22 2.66 -4.71 9.63
CA VAL A 22 2.92 -3.26 9.73
C VAL A 22 4.42 -3.10 9.93
N ASP A 23 5.07 -2.42 9.00
CA ASP A 23 6.51 -2.16 9.07
C ASP A 23 6.79 -0.96 9.97
N LYS A 24 6.35 0.20 9.55
CA LYS A 24 6.63 1.43 10.30
C LYS A 24 5.59 2.50 10.00
N TYR A 25 5.57 3.50 10.87
CA TYR A 25 4.82 4.72 10.65
C TYR A 25 5.81 5.81 10.20
N ILE A 26 5.45 6.52 9.13
CA ILE A 26 6.27 7.59 8.55
C ILE A 26 5.42 8.85 8.57
N GLY A 27 5.64 9.72 9.58
CA GLY A 27 4.76 10.85 9.81
C GLY A 27 3.34 10.36 10.13
N ASP A 28 2.39 10.73 9.32
CA ASP A 28 0.99 10.30 9.41
C ASP A 28 0.65 9.11 8.49
N ALA A 29 1.64 8.56 7.83
CA ALA A 29 1.49 7.43 6.93
C ALA A 29 1.94 6.12 7.59
N MET A 30 1.43 5.01 7.07
CA MET A 30 1.81 3.67 7.52
C MET A 30 2.35 2.89 6.32
N MET A 31 3.45 2.19 6.54
CA MET A 31 4.00 1.24 5.58
C MET A 31 3.71 -0.18 6.04
N ALA A 32 3.19 -1.01 5.16
CA ALA A 32 2.92 -2.41 5.44
C ALA A 32 3.52 -3.30 4.36
N ILE A 33 3.82 -4.53 4.72
CA ILE A 33 4.44 -5.52 3.85
C ILE A 33 3.58 -6.78 3.83
N PHE A 34 3.41 -7.33 2.64
CA PHE A 34 2.79 -8.64 2.43
C PHE A 34 3.83 -9.61 1.85
N ASN A 35 3.64 -10.89 2.06
CA ASN A 35 4.53 -11.95 1.60
C ASN A 35 5.88 -12.01 2.33
N ALA A 36 5.97 -11.36 3.48
CA ALA A 36 7.11 -11.42 4.38
C ALA A 36 6.67 -11.03 5.79
N PRO A 37 7.22 -11.65 6.82
CA PRO A 37 8.25 -12.70 6.82
C PRO A 37 7.76 -14.08 6.34
N LEU A 38 6.46 -14.28 6.27
CA LEU A 38 5.86 -15.54 5.81
C LEU A 38 5.42 -15.40 4.35
N ASP A 39 5.66 -16.45 3.56
CA ASP A 39 5.26 -16.47 2.16
C ASP A 39 3.74 -16.52 2.02
N GLN A 40 3.21 -15.76 1.08
CA GLN A 40 1.80 -15.70 0.74
C GLN A 40 1.63 -15.72 -0.78
N GLU A 41 1.14 -16.81 -1.35
CA GLU A 41 0.99 -16.93 -2.80
C GLU A 41 0.09 -15.86 -3.41
N ASN A 42 -0.93 -15.46 -2.68
CA ASN A 42 -1.92 -14.48 -3.13
C ASN A 42 -1.73 -13.11 -2.47
N HIS A 43 -0.47 -12.72 -2.26
CA HIS A 43 -0.19 -11.49 -1.51
C HIS A 43 -0.76 -10.23 -2.19
N GLU A 44 -0.82 -10.20 -3.52
CA GLU A 44 -1.42 -9.06 -4.23
C GLU A 44 -2.92 -8.95 -3.97
N GLU A 45 -3.63 -10.08 -3.93
CA GLU A 45 -5.06 -10.09 -3.59
C GLU A 45 -5.29 -9.68 -2.15
N LEU A 46 -4.44 -10.13 -1.24
CA LEU A 46 -4.52 -9.76 0.17
C LEU A 46 -4.28 -8.26 0.36
N ALA A 47 -3.33 -7.70 -0.38
CA ALA A 47 -3.04 -6.27 -0.32
C ALA A 47 -4.23 -5.44 -0.81
N ILE A 48 -4.86 -5.84 -1.91
CA ILE A 48 -6.02 -5.12 -2.45
C ILE A 48 -7.22 -5.24 -1.50
N LYS A 49 -7.45 -6.43 -0.95
CA LYS A 49 -8.50 -6.66 0.03
C LYS A 49 -8.31 -5.77 1.25
N THR A 50 -7.08 -5.64 1.71
CA THR A 50 -6.71 -4.78 2.84
C THR A 50 -6.98 -3.32 2.51
N ALA A 51 -6.59 -2.85 1.33
CA ALA A 51 -6.83 -1.47 0.90
C ALA A 51 -8.32 -1.13 0.86
N LEU A 52 -9.14 -2.04 0.31
CA LEU A 52 -10.58 -1.84 0.25
C LEU A 52 -11.22 -1.86 1.64
N GLN A 53 -10.71 -2.69 2.54
CA GLN A 53 -11.15 -2.74 3.93
C GLN A 53 -10.82 -1.44 4.66
N ILE A 54 -9.62 -0.93 4.47
CA ILE A 54 -9.19 0.36 5.04
C ILE A 54 -10.10 1.48 4.55
N ARG A 55 -10.35 1.55 3.25
CA ARG A 55 -11.24 2.54 2.65
C ARG A 55 -12.61 2.51 3.32
N HIS A 56 -13.18 1.33 3.46
CA HIS A 56 -14.48 1.13 4.08
C HIS A 56 -14.48 1.56 5.55
N ASP A 57 -13.51 1.10 6.31
CA ASP A 57 -13.45 1.34 7.76
C ASP A 57 -13.17 2.81 8.09
N ILE A 58 -12.34 3.48 7.30
CA ILE A 58 -12.07 4.91 7.45
C ILE A 58 -13.36 5.71 7.21
N LYS A 59 -14.12 5.34 6.17
CA LYS A 59 -15.38 6.00 5.86
C LYS A 59 -16.40 5.80 6.96
N GLU A 60 -16.53 4.58 7.47
CA GLU A 60 -17.48 4.24 8.55
C GLU A 60 -17.13 4.94 9.86
N ALA A 61 -15.86 5.18 10.12
CA ALA A 61 -15.39 5.82 11.34
C ALA A 61 -15.70 7.32 11.38
N LYS A 62 -16.03 7.94 10.26
CA LYS A 62 -16.42 9.37 10.15
C LYS A 62 -15.43 10.30 10.85
N LEU A 63 -14.14 10.10 10.57
CA LEU A 63 -13.09 10.88 11.19
C LEU A 63 -12.90 12.28 10.58
N GLY A 64 -13.54 12.54 9.45
CA GLY A 64 -13.40 13.82 8.74
C GLY A 64 -12.05 13.98 8.03
N ILE A 65 -11.37 12.88 7.75
CA ILE A 65 -10.09 12.88 7.03
C ILE A 65 -10.18 12.00 5.78
N GLU A 66 -9.31 12.31 4.83
CA GLU A 66 -9.09 11.48 3.66
C GLU A 66 -7.72 10.86 3.76
N ILE A 67 -7.58 9.63 3.29
CA ILE A 67 -6.30 8.94 3.21
C ILE A 67 -6.02 8.53 1.77
N GLY A 68 -4.75 8.36 1.47
CA GLY A 68 -4.29 7.79 0.21
C GLY A 68 -3.58 6.48 0.44
N ILE A 69 -3.81 5.51 -0.43
CA ILE A 69 -3.19 4.19 -0.36
C ILE A 69 -2.46 3.93 -1.68
N GLY A 70 -1.20 3.55 -1.59
CA GLY A 70 -0.40 3.10 -2.72
C GLY A 70 -0.02 1.64 -2.57
N LEU A 71 -0.26 0.84 -3.58
CA LEU A 71 0.13 -0.57 -3.63
C LEU A 71 1.10 -0.81 -4.76
N ASN A 72 2.20 -1.47 -4.46
CA ASN A 72 3.16 -1.88 -5.47
C ASN A 72 3.77 -3.22 -5.12
N SER A 73 4.17 -3.96 -6.13
CA SER A 73 4.80 -5.27 -6.00
C SER A 73 6.15 -5.25 -6.71
N GLY A 74 7.08 -6.04 -6.20
CA GLY A 74 8.39 -6.14 -6.82
C GLY A 74 9.40 -6.72 -5.86
N GLN A 75 10.60 -6.86 -6.34
CA GLN A 75 11.72 -7.30 -5.52
C GLN A 75 12.07 -6.24 -4.49
N ALA A 76 12.37 -6.70 -3.29
CA ALA A 76 12.84 -5.85 -2.21
C ALA A 76 13.79 -6.66 -1.34
N VAL A 77 14.73 -6.00 -0.70
CA VAL A 77 15.55 -6.63 0.33
C VAL A 77 14.75 -6.55 1.62
N VAL A 78 14.42 -7.70 2.20
CA VAL A 78 13.59 -7.80 3.39
C VAL A 78 14.38 -8.49 4.48
N GLY A 79 14.37 -7.95 5.68
CA GLY A 79 15.07 -8.53 6.81
C GLY A 79 15.30 -7.53 7.92
N ASN A 80 16.05 -7.98 8.91
CA ASN A 80 16.45 -7.12 10.02
C ASN A 80 17.54 -6.15 9.55
N MET A 81 17.28 -4.88 9.71
CA MET A 81 18.20 -3.81 9.31
C MET A 81 18.39 -2.85 10.46
N GLY A 82 19.62 -2.39 10.63
CA GLY A 82 19.94 -1.44 11.68
C GLY A 82 21.33 -1.66 12.26
N SER A 83 21.57 -1.02 13.40
CA SER A 83 22.81 -1.16 14.15
C SER A 83 22.72 -2.30 15.18
N ASP A 84 23.86 -2.64 15.82
CA ASP A 84 23.93 -3.67 16.86
C ASP A 84 22.95 -3.44 18.02
N SER A 85 22.58 -2.20 18.26
CA SER A 85 21.70 -1.82 19.37
C SER A 85 20.23 -1.71 18.95
N ARG A 86 19.93 -1.73 17.65
CA ARG A 86 18.59 -1.50 17.17
C ARG A 86 18.35 -2.15 15.80
N PHE A 87 17.43 -3.12 15.77
CA PHE A 87 17.04 -3.80 14.55
C PHE A 87 15.56 -3.59 14.27
N ASP A 88 15.24 -3.30 13.00
CA ASP A 88 13.90 -3.28 12.51
C ASP A 88 13.78 -4.24 11.34
N TYR A 89 12.77 -5.10 11.36
CA TYR A 89 12.45 -5.94 10.20
C TYR A 89 11.71 -5.06 9.20
N THR A 90 12.32 -4.86 8.05
CA THR A 90 11.80 -3.92 7.05
C THR A 90 12.15 -4.37 5.63
N ALA A 91 11.57 -3.67 4.67
CA ALA A 91 11.88 -3.85 3.25
C ALA A 91 12.47 -2.57 2.69
N ILE A 92 13.50 -2.70 1.87
CA ILE A 92 14.07 -1.59 1.11
C ILE A 92 14.20 -1.97 -0.35
N GLY A 93 14.12 -1.00 -1.23
CA GLY A 93 14.29 -1.19 -2.65
C GLY A 93 13.42 -0.25 -3.46
N ASP A 94 13.62 -0.32 -4.75
CA ASP A 94 12.93 0.54 -5.70
C ASP A 94 11.41 0.31 -5.71
N SER A 95 10.98 -0.95 -5.57
CA SER A 95 9.56 -1.29 -5.49
C SER A 95 8.87 -0.66 -4.27
N VAL A 96 9.60 -0.54 -3.17
CA VAL A 96 9.12 0.11 -1.94
C VAL A 96 8.99 1.62 -2.16
N ASN A 97 10.00 2.24 -2.75
CA ASN A 97 9.98 3.67 -3.08
C ASN A 97 8.82 4.01 -4.02
N THR A 98 8.54 3.12 -4.97
CA THR A 98 7.42 3.29 -5.90
C THR A 98 6.08 3.23 -5.17
N ALA A 99 5.91 2.31 -4.21
CA ALA A 99 4.69 2.25 -3.40
C ALA A 99 4.45 3.58 -2.66
N ALA A 100 5.49 4.13 -2.05
CA ALA A 100 5.41 5.43 -1.36
C ALA A 100 5.06 6.55 -2.35
N ARG A 101 5.60 6.52 -3.55
CA ARG A 101 5.30 7.49 -4.60
C ARG A 101 3.84 7.41 -5.05
N LEU A 102 3.30 6.21 -5.17
CA LEU A 102 1.89 6.00 -5.52
C LEU A 102 0.98 6.57 -4.43
N GLU A 103 1.27 6.31 -3.17
CA GLU A 103 0.49 6.88 -2.06
C GLU A 103 0.48 8.40 -2.13
N SER A 104 1.65 9.02 -2.28
CA SER A 104 1.76 10.48 -2.36
C SER A 104 1.04 11.08 -3.56
N ALA A 105 0.92 10.33 -4.65
CA ALA A 105 0.28 10.80 -5.89
C ALA A 105 -1.25 10.73 -5.86
N THR A 106 -1.85 10.04 -4.90
CA THR A 106 -3.30 9.82 -4.86
C THR A 106 -4.09 11.12 -4.91
N LYS A 107 -3.69 12.11 -4.15
CA LYS A 107 -4.39 13.40 -4.07
C LYS A 107 -4.35 14.14 -5.41
N ALA A 108 -3.20 14.20 -6.05
CA ALA A 108 -3.03 14.87 -7.33
C ALA A 108 -3.80 14.17 -8.46
N VAL A 109 -3.87 12.85 -8.41
CA VAL A 109 -4.62 12.05 -9.39
C VAL A 109 -6.13 12.12 -9.14
N GLY A 110 -6.55 12.40 -7.91
CA GLY A 110 -7.96 12.51 -7.56
C GLY A 110 -8.61 11.18 -7.15
N THR A 111 -7.83 10.29 -6.56
CA THR A 111 -8.32 9.00 -6.05
C THR A 111 -7.70 8.72 -4.69
N ASP A 112 -8.27 7.79 -3.96
CA ASP A 112 -7.73 7.36 -2.66
C ASP A 112 -6.87 6.10 -2.74
N LEU A 113 -6.80 5.46 -3.91
CA LEU A 113 -6.07 4.22 -4.09
C LEU A 113 -5.38 4.22 -5.45
N LEU A 114 -4.07 4.04 -5.45
CA LEU A 114 -3.28 3.83 -6.65
C LEU A 114 -2.55 2.51 -6.58
N ILE A 115 -2.67 1.75 -7.67
CA ILE A 115 -2.11 0.41 -7.80
C ILE A 115 -1.10 0.44 -8.93
N GLY A 116 0.13 0.04 -8.65
CA GLY A 116 1.17 -0.07 -9.65
C GLY A 116 0.91 -1.22 -10.63
N GLU A 117 1.49 -1.10 -11.80
CA GLU A 117 1.31 -2.06 -12.90
C GLU A 117 1.67 -3.50 -12.48
N SER A 118 2.73 -3.67 -11.70
CA SER A 118 3.18 -4.99 -11.26
C SER A 118 2.15 -5.70 -10.38
N THR A 119 1.47 -4.96 -9.52
CA THR A 119 0.38 -5.50 -8.70
C THR A 119 -0.85 -5.76 -9.55
N ALA A 120 -1.23 -4.80 -10.40
CA ALA A 120 -2.40 -4.90 -11.26
C ALA A 120 -2.32 -6.11 -12.18
N ALA A 121 -1.14 -6.40 -12.74
CA ALA A 121 -0.93 -7.55 -13.62
C ALA A 121 -1.25 -8.88 -12.93
N LYS A 122 -0.97 -8.99 -11.63
CA LYS A 122 -1.27 -10.20 -10.85
C LYS A 122 -2.75 -10.31 -10.46
N LEU A 123 -3.49 -9.23 -10.57
CA LEU A 123 -4.92 -9.21 -10.26
C LEU A 123 -5.79 -9.48 -11.48
N LEU A 124 -5.22 -9.54 -12.67
CA LEU A 124 -5.95 -9.87 -13.90
C LEU A 124 -6.48 -11.31 -13.79
N GLY A 125 -7.77 -11.48 -14.09
CA GLY A 125 -8.43 -12.77 -13.97
C GLY A 125 -8.92 -13.11 -12.57
N THR A 126 -8.61 -12.31 -11.57
CA THR A 126 -9.10 -12.46 -10.21
C THR A 126 -10.54 -11.91 -10.13
N LYS A 127 -11.38 -12.58 -9.36
CA LYS A 127 -12.74 -12.08 -9.10
C LYS A 127 -12.70 -10.93 -8.12
N LEU A 128 -12.76 -9.73 -8.64
CA LEU A 128 -12.91 -8.50 -7.84
C LEU A 128 -14.36 -8.05 -7.91
N LYS A 129 -14.87 -7.51 -6.81
CA LYS A 129 -16.24 -6.97 -6.76
C LYS A 129 -16.42 -5.84 -7.78
N ASN A 130 -15.43 -4.95 -7.87
CA ASN A 130 -15.36 -3.90 -8.87
C ASN A 130 -14.10 -4.12 -9.72
N PRO A 131 -14.14 -3.80 -11.01
CA PRO A 131 -12.99 -4.05 -11.88
C PRO A 131 -11.84 -3.07 -11.63
N LEU A 132 -10.64 -3.52 -11.98
CA LEU A 132 -9.49 -2.64 -12.10
C LEU A 132 -9.76 -1.60 -13.18
N LYS A 133 -9.45 -0.35 -12.88
CA LYS A 133 -9.61 0.77 -13.78
C LYS A 133 -8.23 1.37 -14.05
N ARG A 134 -7.84 1.39 -15.32
CA ARG A 134 -6.59 2.03 -15.73
C ARG A 134 -6.74 3.54 -15.71
N LEU A 135 -5.76 4.21 -15.13
CA LEU A 135 -5.65 5.66 -15.10
C LEU A 135 -4.47 6.07 -15.99
N ASP A 136 -4.27 7.38 -16.15
CA ASP A 136 -3.11 7.89 -16.85
C ASP A 136 -1.84 7.54 -16.10
N SER A 137 -0.74 7.39 -16.86
CA SER A 137 0.55 7.11 -16.26
C SER A 137 1.08 8.32 -15.48
N ILE A 138 1.92 8.05 -14.49
CA ILE A 138 2.63 9.08 -13.74
C ILE A 138 4.14 8.91 -13.89
N GLU A 139 4.87 10.00 -13.73
CA GLU A 139 6.32 9.97 -13.67
C GLU A 139 6.78 9.61 -12.26
N VAL A 140 7.76 8.72 -12.18
CA VAL A 140 8.39 8.37 -10.92
C VAL A 140 9.76 9.03 -10.89
N LYS A 141 10.03 9.81 -9.84
CA LYS A 141 11.28 10.53 -9.67
C LYS A 141 12.48 9.59 -9.76
N GLY A 142 13.45 9.94 -10.61
CA GLY A 142 14.65 9.16 -10.81
C GLY A 142 14.51 8.01 -11.81
N LYS A 143 13.36 7.85 -12.43
CA LYS A 143 13.13 6.83 -13.47
C LYS A 143 12.86 7.47 -14.81
N SER A 144 13.40 6.85 -15.86
CA SER A 144 13.22 7.30 -17.24
C SER A 144 11.86 6.93 -17.85
N LYS A 145 11.14 6.01 -17.21
CA LYS A 145 9.84 5.51 -17.71
C LYS A 145 8.71 5.98 -16.85
N LYS A 146 7.59 6.26 -17.49
CA LYS A 146 6.32 6.50 -16.80
C LYS A 146 5.79 5.19 -16.22
N LEU A 147 5.16 5.27 -15.07
CA LEU A 147 4.52 4.15 -14.41
C LEU A 147 3.05 4.12 -14.76
N ASN A 148 2.58 3.02 -15.30
CA ASN A 148 1.13 2.82 -15.51
C ASN A 148 0.47 2.57 -14.17
N ILE A 149 -0.65 3.23 -13.94
CA ILE A 149 -1.34 3.18 -12.66
C ILE A 149 -2.79 2.77 -12.84
N TYR A 150 -3.30 2.12 -11.82
CA TYR A 150 -4.66 1.59 -11.77
C TYR A 150 -5.31 1.97 -10.45
N THR A 151 -6.63 1.89 -10.43
CA THR A 151 -7.41 2.01 -9.20
C THR A 151 -8.58 1.03 -9.23
N ILE A 152 -9.30 0.95 -8.13
CA ILE A 152 -10.58 0.25 -8.00
C ILE A 152 -11.54 1.23 -7.34
N ASP A 153 -12.70 1.42 -7.94
CA ASP A 153 -13.76 2.27 -7.35
C ASP A 153 -14.44 1.60 -6.16
#